data_9c2d1599cfa4995c37c8b08c8331aaf1
#
_entry.id   9c2d1599cfa4995c37c8b08c8331aaf1
#
_cell.length_a   1.000
_cell.length_b   1.000
_cell.length_c   1.000
_cell.angle_alpha   90.00
_cell.angle_beta   90.00
_cell.angle_gamma   90.00
#
_symmetry.space_group_name_H-M   'P 1'
#
loop_
_entity.id
_entity.type
_entity.pdbx_description
1 polymer ?
#
loop_
_entity_poly.entity_id
_entity_poly.type
_entity_poly.pdbx_seq_one_letter_code
_entity_poly.pdbx_strand_id
1 'polypeptide(L)'
;MELILASGSPRRRELLSLYTTDFTVCVSDFDESTVTADTPAHLVEQLARGKCLAVAKDHPDAVVIGCDTVVDVNGEVFGKPHGVEDAKRMLRALSGSAHQVHTGVCVSRGGRTESFVDSCKVTFFPLSEEEIDFYASTKEPYDKAGAYAIQGRAALWLDRIEGDYYPIMGLPVSRTVQLVERFV
;
A
#
# COMPACT_ATOMS: atom_id res chain seq x y z
N MET A 1 23.36 -11.17 -5.46
CA MET A 1 22.64 -10.02 -6.08
C MET A 1 21.95 -9.28 -4.96
N GLU A 2 22.11 -7.97 -4.89
CA GLU A 2 21.49 -7.15 -3.86
C GLU A 2 20.02 -6.90 -4.22
N LEU A 3 19.12 -7.10 -3.25
CA LEU A 3 17.70 -6.76 -3.34
C LEU A 3 17.38 -5.68 -2.30
N ILE A 4 16.71 -4.61 -2.72
CA ILE A 4 16.39 -3.46 -1.86
C ILE A 4 14.88 -3.21 -1.87
N LEU A 5 14.28 -3.13 -0.70
CA LEU A 5 12.91 -2.65 -0.52
C LEU A 5 12.93 -1.15 -0.18
N ALA A 6 12.47 -0.33 -1.13
CA ALA A 6 12.37 1.12 -0.97
C ALA A 6 11.13 1.53 -0.18
N SER A 7 10.95 0.97 1.03
CA SER A 7 9.78 1.21 1.87
C SER A 7 10.07 0.95 3.34
N GLY A 8 9.64 1.87 4.22
CA GLY A 8 9.70 1.70 5.67
C GLY A 8 8.53 0.90 6.26
N SER A 9 7.59 0.39 5.45
CA SER A 9 6.42 -0.34 5.93
C SER A 9 6.80 -1.72 6.51
N PRO A 10 6.51 -1.99 7.80
CA PRO A 10 6.74 -3.31 8.40
C PRO A 10 5.98 -4.43 7.69
N ARG A 11 4.76 -4.15 7.22
CA ARG A 11 3.92 -5.13 6.52
C ARG A 11 4.53 -5.55 5.18
N ARG A 12 5.04 -4.58 4.40
CA ARG A 12 5.74 -4.89 3.13
C ARG A 12 7.00 -5.70 3.35
N ARG A 13 7.74 -5.38 4.41
CA ARG A 13 8.92 -6.15 4.82
C ARG A 13 8.54 -7.58 5.18
N GLU A 14 7.50 -7.79 5.99
CA GLU A 14 6.98 -9.10 6.35
C GLU A 14 6.58 -9.90 5.12
N LEU A 15 5.82 -9.29 4.21
CA LEU A 15 5.36 -9.93 2.97
C LEU A 15 6.51 -10.30 2.04
N LEU A 16 7.50 -9.43 1.86
CA LEU A 16 8.67 -9.74 1.04
C LEU A 16 9.51 -10.87 1.66
N SER A 17 9.50 -11.00 2.99
CA SER A 17 10.19 -12.08 3.71
C SER A 17 9.61 -13.47 3.44
N LEU A 18 8.42 -13.57 2.85
CA LEU A 18 7.87 -14.85 2.35
C LEU A 18 8.64 -15.36 1.13
N TYR A 19 9.25 -14.48 0.36
CA TYR A 19 10.10 -14.83 -0.78
C TYR A 19 11.57 -15.04 -0.38
N THR A 20 12.14 -14.06 0.32
CA THR A 20 13.53 -14.11 0.79
C THR A 20 13.72 -13.20 1.99
N THR A 21 14.63 -13.56 2.87
CA THR A 21 15.10 -12.69 3.97
C THR A 21 16.39 -11.93 3.62
N ASP A 22 16.98 -12.23 2.47
CA ASP A 22 18.20 -11.60 1.96
C ASP A 22 17.84 -10.35 1.13
N PHE A 23 17.42 -9.30 1.83
CA PHE A 23 17.20 -7.96 1.26
C PHE A 23 17.49 -6.88 2.29
N THR A 24 17.77 -5.69 1.79
CA THR A 24 17.94 -4.48 2.61
C THR A 24 16.73 -3.58 2.51
N VAL A 25 16.49 -2.76 3.55
CA VAL A 25 15.46 -1.73 3.55
C VAL A 25 16.14 -0.37 3.40
N CYS A 26 15.78 0.37 2.37
CA CYS A 26 16.23 1.73 2.14
C CYS A 26 15.00 2.63 1.94
N VAL A 27 14.67 3.44 2.94
CA VAL A 27 13.52 4.34 2.85
C VAL A 27 13.82 5.46 1.87
N SER A 28 12.93 5.65 0.90
CA SER A 28 13.06 6.71 -0.11
C SER A 28 12.82 8.11 0.49
N ASP A 29 13.57 9.08 0.04
CA ASP A 29 13.40 10.52 0.29
C ASP A 29 12.51 11.22 -0.76
N PHE A 30 11.83 10.45 -1.60
CA PHE A 30 10.97 10.95 -2.68
C PHE A 30 9.85 11.85 -2.13
N ASP A 31 9.73 13.05 -2.69
CA ASP A 31 8.66 14.00 -2.35
C ASP A 31 7.34 13.59 -3.03
N GLU A 32 6.48 12.91 -2.28
CA GLU A 32 5.19 12.42 -2.75
C GLU A 32 4.23 13.57 -3.14
N SER A 33 4.41 14.77 -2.58
CA SER A 33 3.53 15.93 -2.85
C SER A 33 3.66 16.45 -4.29
N THR A 34 4.71 16.08 -4.99
CA THR A 34 4.96 16.46 -6.39
C THR A 34 4.16 15.63 -7.40
N VAL A 35 3.54 14.54 -6.96
CA VAL A 35 2.81 13.63 -7.85
C VAL A 35 1.35 14.04 -7.95
N THR A 36 0.88 14.18 -9.19
CA THR A 36 -0.52 14.34 -9.54
C THR A 36 -0.92 13.28 -10.55
N ALA A 37 -2.12 12.74 -10.45
CA ALA A 37 -2.62 11.73 -11.38
C ALA A 37 -4.15 11.83 -11.53
N ASP A 38 -4.66 11.38 -12.67
CA ASP A 38 -6.08 11.46 -13.01
C ASP A 38 -6.93 10.41 -12.28
N THR A 39 -6.30 9.34 -11.80
CA THR A 39 -6.98 8.24 -11.09
C THR A 39 -6.16 7.76 -9.90
N PRO A 40 -6.80 7.22 -8.84
CA PRO A 40 -6.10 6.64 -7.69
C PRO A 40 -5.13 5.51 -8.07
N ALA A 41 -5.49 4.68 -9.06
CA ALA A 41 -4.61 3.62 -9.56
C ALA A 41 -3.34 4.20 -10.23
N HIS A 42 -3.48 5.24 -11.05
CA HIS A 42 -2.33 5.91 -11.66
C HIS A 42 -1.48 6.64 -10.61
N LEU A 43 -2.12 7.21 -9.59
CA LEU A 43 -1.40 7.86 -8.48
C LEU A 43 -0.45 6.88 -7.78
N VAL A 44 -0.93 5.70 -7.36
CA VAL A 44 -0.07 4.73 -6.67
C VAL A 44 1.05 4.19 -7.55
N GLU A 45 0.81 4.07 -8.85
CA GLU A 45 1.87 3.69 -9.80
C GLU A 45 2.99 4.74 -9.85
N GLN A 46 2.63 6.02 -9.99
CA GLN A 46 3.60 7.11 -10.01
C GLN A 46 4.36 7.24 -8.68
N LEU A 47 3.67 7.09 -7.55
CA LEU A 47 4.30 7.10 -6.22
C LEU A 47 5.26 5.92 -6.04
N ALA A 48 4.87 4.71 -6.44
CA ALA A 48 5.73 3.54 -6.40
C ALA A 48 6.99 3.71 -7.28
N ARG A 49 6.83 4.26 -8.48
CA ARG A 49 7.94 4.56 -9.40
C ARG A 49 8.88 5.62 -8.80
N GLY A 50 8.33 6.72 -8.28
CA GLY A 50 9.13 7.78 -7.65
C GLY A 50 9.98 7.25 -6.50
N LYS A 51 9.38 6.47 -5.58
CA LYS A 51 10.08 5.82 -4.47
C LYS A 51 11.16 4.84 -4.94
N CYS A 52 10.84 4.02 -5.93
CA CYS A 52 11.77 3.05 -6.50
C CYS A 52 12.99 3.76 -7.12
N LEU A 53 12.77 4.73 -7.99
CA LEU A 53 13.80 5.42 -8.73
C LEU A 53 14.67 6.31 -7.85
N ALA A 54 14.10 6.91 -6.80
CA ALA A 54 14.86 7.69 -5.83
C ALA A 54 15.94 6.86 -5.12
N VAL A 55 15.68 5.58 -4.86
CA VAL A 55 16.66 4.64 -4.28
C VAL A 55 17.56 4.04 -5.35
N ALA A 56 17.00 3.65 -6.51
CA ALA A 56 17.75 2.98 -7.57
C ALA A 56 18.88 3.83 -8.17
N LYS A 57 18.78 5.17 -8.13
CA LYS A 57 19.84 6.09 -8.60
C LYS A 57 21.17 5.88 -7.85
N ASP A 58 21.10 5.55 -6.55
CA ASP A 58 22.24 5.35 -5.69
C ASP A 58 22.68 3.88 -5.60
N HIS A 59 21.87 2.96 -6.16
CA HIS A 59 22.07 1.50 -6.16
C HIS A 59 21.85 0.92 -7.58
N PRO A 60 22.65 1.31 -8.59
CA PRO A 60 22.38 0.96 -10.00
C PRO A 60 22.43 -0.54 -10.29
N ASP A 61 23.21 -1.31 -9.52
CA ASP A 61 23.38 -2.75 -9.71
C ASP A 61 22.40 -3.59 -8.88
N ALA A 62 21.72 -3.00 -7.91
CA ALA A 62 20.72 -3.67 -7.09
C ALA A 62 19.36 -3.76 -7.80
N VAL A 63 18.58 -4.78 -7.45
CA VAL A 63 17.15 -4.83 -7.76
C VAL A 63 16.41 -4.03 -6.70
N VAL A 64 15.78 -2.93 -7.07
CA VAL A 64 15.06 -2.05 -6.15
C VAL A 64 13.56 -2.20 -6.34
N ILE A 65 12.83 -2.41 -5.25
CA ILE A 65 11.36 -2.52 -5.23
C ILE A 65 10.78 -1.29 -4.53
N GLY A 66 9.98 -0.49 -5.25
CA GLY A 66 9.17 0.60 -4.70
C GLY A 66 7.70 0.22 -4.67
N CYS A 67 6.98 0.65 -3.63
CA CYS A 67 5.56 0.35 -3.47
C CYS A 67 4.81 1.53 -2.87
N ASP A 68 3.55 1.69 -3.30
CA ASP A 68 2.59 2.59 -2.66
C ASP A 68 1.20 1.98 -2.59
N THR A 69 0.38 2.41 -1.63
CA THR A 69 -0.98 1.89 -1.42
C THR A 69 -1.92 3.01 -1.02
N VAL A 70 -3.07 3.09 -1.68
CA VAL A 70 -4.17 4.00 -1.31
C VAL A 70 -5.49 3.25 -1.23
N VAL A 71 -6.41 3.79 -0.43
CA VAL A 71 -7.82 3.41 -0.42
C VAL A 71 -8.57 4.42 -1.27
N ASP A 72 -9.38 3.93 -2.19
CA ASP A 72 -10.21 4.73 -3.09
C ASP A 72 -11.68 4.54 -2.73
N VAL A 73 -12.33 5.62 -2.36
CA VAL A 73 -13.76 5.67 -2.05
C VAL A 73 -14.44 6.56 -3.08
N ASN A 74 -14.99 5.95 -4.13
CA ASN A 74 -15.68 6.67 -5.23
C ASN A 74 -14.82 7.77 -5.88
N GLY A 75 -13.52 7.53 -6.05
CA GLY A 75 -12.56 8.48 -6.63
C GLY A 75 -11.89 9.41 -5.61
N GLU A 76 -12.33 9.41 -4.35
CA GLU A 76 -11.62 10.11 -3.26
C GLU A 76 -10.52 9.20 -2.71
N VAL A 77 -9.29 9.71 -2.72
CA VAL A 77 -8.12 8.99 -2.19
C VAL A 77 -8.04 9.19 -0.68
N PHE A 78 -8.12 8.08 0.06
CA PHE A 78 -7.89 8.06 1.49
C PHE A 78 -6.44 7.61 1.76
N GLY A 79 -5.60 8.54 2.19
CA GLY A 79 -4.28 8.26 2.76
C GLY A 79 -4.36 7.92 4.24
N LYS A 80 -3.27 8.16 4.98
CA LYS A 80 -3.25 8.04 6.43
C LYS A 80 -4.08 9.15 7.07
N PRO A 81 -4.86 8.85 8.11
CA PRO A 81 -5.68 9.89 8.76
C PRO A 81 -4.81 10.91 9.51
N HIS A 82 -5.25 12.17 9.49
CA HIS A 82 -4.60 13.30 10.16
C HIS A 82 -5.10 13.53 11.60
N GLY A 83 -5.58 12.49 12.27
CA GLY A 83 -6.06 12.55 13.64
C GLY A 83 -7.38 11.80 13.83
N VAL A 84 -7.92 11.87 15.05
CA VAL A 84 -9.07 11.05 15.45
C VAL A 84 -10.31 11.34 14.61
N GLU A 85 -10.63 12.62 14.40
CA GLU A 85 -11.84 12.99 13.64
C GLU A 85 -11.73 12.61 12.16
N ASP A 86 -10.54 12.71 11.56
CA ASP A 86 -10.32 12.28 10.19
C ASP A 86 -10.40 10.74 10.07
N ALA A 87 -9.84 9.99 11.03
CA ALA A 87 -10.01 8.54 11.10
C ALA A 87 -11.50 8.15 11.18
N LYS A 88 -12.26 8.79 12.05
CA LYS A 88 -13.72 8.54 12.15
C LYS A 88 -14.46 8.87 10.86
N ARG A 89 -14.12 9.99 10.21
CA ARG A 89 -14.68 10.36 8.91
C ARG A 89 -14.43 9.27 7.87
N MET A 90 -13.20 8.79 7.77
CA MET A 90 -12.82 7.72 6.85
C MET A 90 -13.62 6.44 7.15
N LEU A 91 -13.68 6.01 8.40
CA LEU A 91 -14.40 4.80 8.79
C LEU A 91 -15.92 4.89 8.52
N ARG A 92 -16.53 6.06 8.74
CA ARG A 92 -17.94 6.28 8.37
C ARG A 92 -18.16 6.15 6.87
N ALA A 93 -17.25 6.66 6.06
CA ALA A 93 -17.34 6.54 4.60
C ALA A 93 -17.19 5.08 4.11
N LEU A 94 -16.43 4.25 4.84
CA LEU A 94 -16.23 2.83 4.53
C LEU A 94 -17.37 1.94 5.06
N SER A 95 -18.11 2.39 6.07
CA SER A 95 -19.17 1.64 6.73
C SER A 95 -20.26 1.20 5.76
N GLY A 96 -20.59 -0.09 5.74
CA GLY A 96 -21.67 -0.65 4.93
C GLY A 96 -21.51 -0.47 3.43
N SER A 97 -20.29 -0.22 2.95
CA SER A 97 -20.01 0.09 1.55
C SER A 97 -18.81 -0.68 0.99
N ALA A 98 -18.68 -0.66 -0.33
CA ALA A 98 -17.50 -1.16 -1.02
C ALA A 98 -16.54 -0.02 -1.35
N HIS A 99 -15.24 -0.31 -1.26
CA HIS A 99 -14.17 0.58 -1.66
C HIS A 99 -13.08 -0.20 -2.42
N GLN A 100 -12.21 0.51 -3.12
CA GLN A 100 -11.06 -0.09 -3.78
C GLN A 100 -9.80 0.15 -2.96
N VAL A 101 -8.90 -0.83 -2.97
CA VAL A 101 -7.53 -0.67 -2.50
C VAL A 101 -6.62 -0.87 -3.70
N HIS A 102 -5.82 0.15 -4.02
CA HIS A 102 -4.85 0.10 -5.10
C HIS A 102 -3.44 0.04 -4.53
N THR A 103 -2.64 -0.90 -4.99
CA THR A 103 -1.22 -1.00 -4.66
C THR A 103 -0.39 -0.98 -5.93
N GLY A 104 0.42 0.07 -6.08
CA GLY A 104 1.42 0.18 -7.12
C GLY A 104 2.72 -0.47 -6.68
N VAL A 105 3.37 -1.16 -7.61
CA VAL A 105 4.71 -1.74 -7.45
C VAL A 105 5.56 -1.34 -8.64
N CYS A 106 6.80 -0.96 -8.36
CA CYS A 106 7.82 -0.67 -9.36
C CYS A 106 9.09 -1.45 -9.02
N VAL A 107 9.70 -2.05 -10.03
CA VAL A 107 11.01 -2.71 -9.92
C VAL A 107 11.97 -2.06 -10.90
N SER A 108 13.19 -1.76 -10.44
CA SER A 108 14.23 -1.14 -11.24
C SER A 108 15.60 -1.79 -10.99
N ARG A 109 16.41 -1.94 -12.07
CA ARG A 109 17.81 -2.35 -12.03
C ARG A 109 18.51 -1.93 -13.32
N GLY A 110 19.70 -1.34 -13.24
CA GLY A 110 20.53 -1.03 -14.41
C GLY A 110 19.85 -0.12 -15.44
N GLY A 111 19.00 0.81 -15.00
CA GLY A 111 18.21 1.69 -15.87
C GLY A 111 16.95 1.07 -16.48
N ARG A 112 16.75 -0.23 -16.39
CA ARG A 112 15.48 -0.89 -16.72
C ARG A 112 14.50 -0.73 -15.58
N THR A 113 13.24 -0.38 -15.89
CA THR A 113 12.18 -0.14 -14.90
C THR A 113 10.85 -0.67 -15.42
N GLU A 114 10.19 -1.49 -14.64
CA GLU A 114 8.84 -1.98 -14.91
C GLU A 114 7.95 -1.72 -13.70
N SER A 115 6.67 -1.45 -13.94
CA SER A 115 5.68 -1.22 -12.88
C SER A 115 4.35 -1.89 -13.21
N PHE A 116 3.55 -2.13 -12.18
CA PHE A 116 2.15 -2.54 -12.32
C PHE A 116 1.34 -2.03 -11.13
N VAL A 117 0.02 -2.04 -11.28
CA VAL A 117 -0.94 -1.79 -10.21
C VAL A 117 -1.77 -3.05 -10.00
N ASP A 118 -2.02 -3.36 -8.74
CA ASP A 118 -3.00 -4.36 -8.35
C ASP A 118 -4.12 -3.70 -7.56
N SER A 119 -5.37 -4.08 -7.87
CA SER A 119 -6.57 -3.46 -7.30
C SER A 119 -7.45 -4.53 -6.70
N CYS A 120 -7.93 -4.29 -5.50
CA CYS A 120 -8.81 -5.19 -4.78
C CYS A 120 -10.02 -4.41 -4.25
N LYS A 121 -11.22 -4.97 -4.44
CA LYS A 121 -12.45 -4.40 -3.88
C LYS A 121 -12.74 -5.04 -2.54
N VAL A 122 -12.94 -4.20 -1.53
CA VAL A 122 -13.25 -4.59 -0.16
C VAL A 122 -14.63 -4.06 0.19
N THR A 123 -15.48 -4.92 0.76
CA THR A 123 -16.81 -4.54 1.25
C THR A 123 -16.88 -4.74 2.75
N PHE A 124 -17.33 -3.74 3.48
CA PHE A 124 -17.56 -3.79 4.93
C PHE A 124 -19.04 -3.93 5.26
N PHE A 125 -19.33 -4.66 6.32
CA PHE A 125 -20.59 -4.54 7.03
C PHE A 125 -20.79 -3.12 7.57
N PRO A 126 -22.06 -2.68 7.85
CA PRO A 126 -22.30 -1.44 8.56
C PRO A 126 -21.58 -1.43 9.93
N LEU A 127 -20.90 -0.32 10.25
CA LEU A 127 -20.25 -0.09 11.53
C LEU A 127 -21.13 0.81 12.41
N SER A 128 -21.21 0.51 13.70
CA SER A 128 -21.83 1.41 14.68
C SER A 128 -20.88 2.56 15.02
N GLU A 129 -21.43 3.67 15.52
CA GLU A 129 -20.60 4.79 16.00
C GLU A 129 -19.70 4.37 17.18
N GLU A 130 -20.16 3.44 18.03
CA GLU A 130 -19.38 2.88 19.14
C GLU A 130 -18.15 2.10 18.65
N GLU A 131 -18.30 1.31 17.57
CA GLU A 131 -17.18 0.61 16.95
C GLU A 131 -16.17 1.57 16.33
N ILE A 132 -16.66 2.62 15.65
CA ILE A 132 -15.83 3.66 15.05
C ILE A 132 -15.06 4.42 16.14
N ASP A 133 -15.74 4.84 17.20
CA ASP A 133 -15.15 5.57 18.32
C ASP A 133 -14.10 4.72 19.04
N PHE A 134 -14.41 3.46 19.30
CA PHE A 134 -13.48 2.54 19.91
C PHE A 134 -12.22 2.35 19.05
N TYR A 135 -12.39 2.08 17.76
CA TYR A 135 -11.27 1.82 16.86
C TYR A 135 -10.39 3.05 16.68
N ALA A 136 -11.01 4.24 16.52
CA ALA A 136 -10.29 5.50 16.42
C ALA A 136 -9.53 5.88 17.71
N SER A 137 -9.91 5.31 18.87
CA SER A 137 -9.19 5.50 20.14
C SER A 137 -7.91 4.64 20.23
N THR A 138 -7.74 3.64 19.37
CA THR A 138 -6.56 2.78 19.32
C THR A 138 -5.43 3.42 18.51
N LYS A 139 -4.26 2.78 18.47
CA LYS A 139 -3.14 3.22 17.63
C LYS A 139 -3.22 2.67 16.20
N GLU A 140 -4.09 1.70 15.94
CA GLU A 140 -4.11 0.91 14.71
C GLU A 140 -4.42 1.72 13.44
N PRO A 141 -5.35 2.72 13.43
CA PRO A 141 -5.70 3.47 12.22
C PRO A 141 -4.58 4.32 11.61
N TYR A 142 -3.68 4.86 12.43
CA TYR A 142 -2.93 6.07 12.12
C TYR A 142 -1.73 5.90 11.19
N ASP A 143 -1.27 4.68 10.96
CA ASP A 143 -0.19 4.37 10.02
C ASP A 143 -0.70 3.70 8.73
N LYS A 144 -2.03 3.71 8.50
CA LYS A 144 -2.68 2.98 7.42
C LYS A 144 -3.54 3.85 6.52
N ALA A 145 -3.43 3.62 5.20
CA ALA A 145 -4.34 4.21 4.23
C ALA A 145 -5.79 3.78 4.53
N GLY A 146 -6.73 4.73 4.49
CA GLY A 146 -8.13 4.47 4.81
C GLY A 146 -8.42 4.23 6.28
N ALA A 147 -7.46 4.47 7.17
CA ALA A 147 -7.60 4.35 8.62
C ALA A 147 -7.96 2.94 9.12
N TYR A 148 -7.62 1.86 8.42
CA TYR A 148 -7.87 0.50 8.92
C TYR A 148 -6.77 -0.50 8.55
N ALA A 149 -6.66 -1.55 9.36
CA ALA A 149 -5.81 -2.70 9.10
C ALA A 149 -6.67 -3.95 8.90
N ILE A 150 -6.62 -4.54 7.69
CA ILE A 150 -7.37 -5.77 7.41
C ILE A 150 -6.89 -6.96 8.25
N GLN A 151 -5.64 -6.97 8.67
CA GLN A 151 -5.06 -7.97 9.58
C GLN A 151 -5.38 -7.73 11.04
N GLY A 152 -5.89 -6.53 11.39
CA GLY A 152 -6.23 -6.16 12.75
C GLY A 152 -7.71 -6.33 13.05
N ARG A 153 -8.22 -5.48 13.94
CA ARG A 153 -9.61 -5.54 14.38
C ARG A 153 -10.61 -5.29 13.25
N ALA A 154 -10.24 -4.54 12.21
CA ALA A 154 -11.10 -4.30 11.05
C ALA A 154 -11.45 -5.59 10.27
N ALA A 155 -10.75 -6.69 10.51
CA ALA A 155 -11.15 -8.01 10.00
C ALA A 155 -12.57 -8.41 10.42
N LEU A 156 -13.07 -7.91 11.56
CA LEU A 156 -14.41 -8.18 12.05
C LEU A 156 -15.51 -7.47 11.24
N TRP A 157 -15.15 -6.48 10.44
CA TRP A 157 -16.07 -5.69 9.61
C TRP A 157 -16.13 -6.17 8.16
N LEU A 158 -15.24 -7.10 7.80
CA LEU A 158 -15.10 -7.57 6.44
C LEU A 158 -16.27 -8.46 6.03
N ASP A 159 -17.06 -8.03 5.05
CA ASP A 159 -18.07 -8.83 4.37
C ASP A 159 -17.46 -9.62 3.22
N ARG A 160 -16.70 -8.95 2.33
CA ARG A 160 -16.17 -9.55 1.11
C ARG A 160 -14.89 -8.89 0.62
N ILE A 161 -14.06 -9.70 -0.04
CA ILE A 161 -12.93 -9.28 -0.86
C ILE A 161 -13.12 -9.83 -2.28
N GLU A 162 -12.95 -8.96 -3.28
CA GLU A 162 -12.91 -9.34 -4.69
C GLU A 162 -11.54 -8.93 -5.25
N GLY A 163 -10.68 -9.91 -5.49
CA GLY A 163 -9.27 -9.73 -5.88
C GLY A 163 -8.30 -10.42 -4.94
N ASP A 164 -7.01 -10.08 -5.04
CA ASP A 164 -5.98 -10.62 -4.16
C ASP A 164 -5.97 -9.90 -2.80
N TYR A 165 -5.77 -10.67 -1.72
CA TYR A 165 -5.70 -10.15 -0.35
C TYR A 165 -4.44 -9.32 -0.07
N TYR A 166 -3.30 -9.74 -0.61
CA TYR A 166 -2.00 -9.16 -0.27
C TYR A 166 -1.81 -7.69 -0.69
N PRO A 167 -2.38 -7.19 -1.80
CA PRO A 167 -2.40 -5.76 -2.11
C PRO A 167 -3.01 -4.89 -1.00
N ILE A 168 -4.04 -5.40 -0.29
CA ILE A 168 -4.68 -4.67 0.82
C ILE A 168 -3.69 -4.47 1.98
N MET A 169 -2.78 -5.40 2.17
CA MET A 169 -1.68 -5.29 3.14
C MET A 169 -0.52 -4.40 2.65
N GLY A 170 -0.47 -4.10 1.35
CA GLY A 170 0.46 -3.16 0.75
C GLY A 170 1.53 -3.75 -0.16
N LEU A 171 1.50 -5.07 -0.46
CA LEU A 171 2.41 -5.70 -1.42
C LEU A 171 1.74 -6.93 -2.07
N PRO A 172 1.40 -6.91 -3.37
CA PRO A 172 0.93 -8.08 -4.10
C PRO A 172 2.09 -9.05 -4.34
N VAL A 173 2.35 -9.93 -3.35
CA VAL A 173 3.59 -10.71 -3.22
C VAL A 173 3.88 -11.53 -4.47
N SER A 174 2.92 -12.34 -4.93
CA SER A 174 3.14 -13.26 -6.05
C SER A 174 3.53 -12.54 -7.35
N ARG A 175 2.81 -11.46 -7.69
CA ARG A 175 3.12 -10.66 -8.88
C ARG A 175 4.43 -9.89 -8.73
N THR A 176 4.72 -9.41 -7.52
CA THR A 176 5.99 -8.72 -7.23
C THR A 176 7.18 -9.66 -7.43
N VAL A 177 7.10 -10.89 -6.92
CA VAL A 177 8.17 -11.89 -7.09
C VAL A 177 8.36 -12.23 -8.56
N GLN A 178 7.29 -12.50 -9.31
CA GLN A 178 7.37 -12.76 -10.75
C GLN A 178 7.99 -11.59 -11.51
N LEU A 179 7.74 -10.35 -11.09
CA LEU A 179 8.39 -9.19 -11.70
C LEU A 179 9.87 -9.11 -11.32
N VAL A 180 10.21 -9.29 -10.04
CA VAL A 180 11.60 -9.28 -9.55
C VAL A 180 12.46 -10.32 -10.29
N GLU A 181 11.94 -11.52 -10.51
CA GLU A 181 12.67 -12.60 -11.21
C GLU A 181 13.04 -12.28 -12.66
N ARG A 182 12.42 -11.28 -13.29
CA ARG A 182 12.82 -10.78 -14.61
C ARG A 182 14.05 -9.85 -14.56
N PHE A 183 14.44 -9.41 -13.38
CA PHE A 183 15.56 -8.51 -13.12
C PHE A 183 16.77 -9.23 -12.51
N VAL A 184 16.62 -10.51 -12.22
CA VAL A 184 17.66 -11.37 -11.62
C VAL A 184 18.64 -11.93 -12.66
#